data_7ec679c8119cc976cfbc49b38ad05371
#
_entry.id   7ec679c8119cc976cfbc49b38ad05371
#
_cell.length_a   1.000
_cell.length_b   1.000
_cell.length_c   1.000
_cell.angle_alpha   90.00
_cell.angle_beta   90.00
_cell.angle_gamma   90.00
#
_symmetry.space_group_name_H-M   'P 1'
#
loop_
_entity.id
_entity.type
_entity.pdbx_description
1 polymer ?
#
loop_
_entity_poly.entity_id
_entity_poly.type
_entity_poly.pdbx_seq_one_letter_code
_entity_poly.pdbx_strand_id
1 'polypeptide(L)'
;MFILGIESSCDETAAAVVKDGREVLSNVINTQIALHKKFGGVVPEVASRRHIETIDAVIDEALEEANVTFDDIDAIAVTYGPGLVGALLVGVSTAKALAFALNKPLVPVHHIKGHIMANFVAHKDLEPPFVCLVASGGHSHIVSVEDYTHLEIMGRTRDDAAGEAFDKIARVLGLGYPGGPLIDKLAKEGNPKAVDFPRVRMDKNSLDFSFSGVKTAVINYLHKLEQNGEEYNKADIAASFQDAVTDVLCEHTIEAAEQKNSKIIALAGGVASNSALREKMTKLAGEKGIKVVYPEPILCTDNAVMIACAGYYGYLEKNFADMTLNAIPSLSL
;
A
#
# COMPACT_ATOMS: atom_id res chain seq x y z
N MET A 1 -15.30 -20.99 4.39
CA MET A 1 -14.53 -20.48 5.55
C MET A 1 -14.60 -18.98 5.56
N PHE A 2 -15.02 -18.37 6.67
CA PHE A 2 -15.13 -16.91 6.82
C PHE A 2 -13.99 -16.37 7.68
N ILE A 3 -13.25 -15.42 7.16
CA ILE A 3 -12.16 -14.74 7.88
C ILE A 3 -12.58 -13.31 8.13
N LEU A 4 -12.58 -12.90 9.40
CA LEU A 4 -12.70 -11.50 9.80
C LEU A 4 -11.31 -10.86 9.78
N GLY A 5 -11.08 -9.93 8.86
CA GLY A 5 -9.86 -9.14 8.79
C GLY A 5 -10.01 -7.82 9.53
N ILE A 6 -8.95 -7.40 10.23
CA ILE A 6 -8.87 -6.12 10.95
C ILE A 6 -7.59 -5.39 10.53
N GLU A 7 -7.74 -4.15 10.05
CA GLU A 7 -6.64 -3.27 9.66
C GLU A 7 -6.71 -1.97 10.44
N SER A 8 -5.58 -1.60 11.07
CA SER A 8 -5.46 -0.34 11.80
C SER A 8 -4.02 0.20 11.83
N SER A 9 -3.20 -0.17 10.84
CA SER A 9 -1.75 0.12 10.90
C SER A 9 -1.37 1.59 10.73
N CYS A 10 -2.24 2.42 10.15
CA CYS A 10 -1.96 3.83 9.87
C CYS A 10 -3.15 4.74 10.21
N ASP A 11 -3.87 5.24 9.23
CA ASP A 11 -4.98 6.19 9.41
C ASP A 11 -6.33 5.67 8.87
N GLU A 12 -6.43 4.39 8.53
CA GLU A 12 -7.67 3.69 8.22
C GLU A 12 -7.99 2.68 9.33
N THR A 13 -9.21 2.77 9.90
CA THR A 13 -9.80 1.69 10.69
C THR A 13 -10.67 0.86 9.78
N ALA A 14 -10.31 -0.38 9.51
CA ALA A 14 -11.10 -1.22 8.62
C ALA A 14 -11.36 -2.61 9.19
N ALA A 15 -12.54 -3.15 8.85
CA ALA A 15 -12.90 -4.54 9.06
C ALA A 15 -13.57 -5.10 7.80
N ALA A 16 -13.36 -6.37 7.53
CA ALA A 16 -13.92 -7.05 6.37
C ALA A 16 -14.14 -8.54 6.65
N VAL A 17 -15.17 -9.10 6.05
CA VAL A 17 -15.39 -10.54 6.01
C VAL A 17 -15.10 -11.06 4.60
N VAL A 18 -14.19 -12.00 4.50
CA VAL A 18 -13.83 -12.65 3.25
C VAL A 18 -14.07 -14.16 3.37
N LYS A 19 -14.77 -14.71 2.39
CA LYS A 19 -15.03 -16.13 2.29
C LYS A 19 -14.02 -16.79 1.37
N ASP A 20 -13.45 -17.91 1.84
CA ASP A 20 -12.51 -18.75 1.10
C ASP A 20 -11.35 -17.97 0.47
N GLY A 21 -10.92 -16.88 1.16
CA GLY A 21 -9.79 -16.04 0.82
C GLY A 21 -9.96 -15.09 -0.37
N ARG A 22 -11.03 -15.24 -1.18
CA ARG A 22 -11.19 -14.48 -2.44
C ARG A 22 -12.59 -13.89 -2.67
N GLU A 23 -13.59 -14.31 -1.93
CA GLU A 23 -14.95 -13.78 -2.03
C GLU A 23 -15.19 -12.72 -0.94
N VAL A 24 -15.28 -11.47 -1.33
CA VAL A 24 -15.53 -10.35 -0.41
C VAL A 24 -17.01 -10.31 -0.06
N LEU A 25 -17.33 -10.42 1.22
CA LEU A 25 -18.68 -10.28 1.73
C LEU A 25 -18.94 -8.90 2.29
N SER A 26 -17.93 -8.27 2.89
CA SER A 26 -17.99 -6.88 3.37
C SER A 26 -16.61 -6.22 3.29
N ASN A 27 -16.59 -4.88 3.26
CA ASN A 27 -15.37 -4.09 3.31
C ASN A 27 -15.65 -2.70 3.87
N VAL A 28 -15.65 -2.58 5.18
CA VAL A 28 -15.93 -1.34 5.89
C VAL A 28 -14.63 -0.62 6.20
N ILE A 29 -14.52 0.63 5.77
CA ILE A 29 -13.32 1.48 5.95
C ILE A 29 -13.73 2.82 6.56
N ASN A 30 -13.25 3.11 7.75
CA ASN A 30 -13.37 4.41 8.39
C ASN A 30 -12.04 5.17 8.24
N THR A 31 -11.95 6.04 7.22
CA THR A 31 -10.73 6.79 6.93
C THR A 31 -10.63 8.05 7.78
N GLN A 32 -9.41 8.38 8.19
CA GLN A 32 -9.07 9.58 8.95
C GLN A 32 -8.46 10.69 8.06
N ILE A 33 -8.46 10.55 6.73
CA ILE A 33 -7.87 11.51 5.78
C ILE A 33 -8.38 12.94 6.06
N ALA A 34 -9.69 13.14 6.26
CA ALA A 34 -10.27 14.46 6.52
C ALA A 34 -9.73 15.10 7.82
N LEU A 35 -9.42 14.28 8.83
CA LEU A 35 -8.82 14.73 10.09
C LEU A 35 -7.36 15.11 9.88
N HIS A 36 -6.57 14.24 9.27
CA HIS A 36 -5.13 14.42 9.04
C HIS A 36 -4.81 15.49 8.01
N LYS A 37 -5.71 15.78 7.09
CA LYS A 37 -5.60 16.90 6.13
C LYS A 37 -5.36 18.24 6.84
N LYS A 38 -5.94 18.44 8.04
CA LYS A 38 -5.75 19.65 8.84
C LYS A 38 -4.31 19.83 9.34
N PHE A 39 -3.56 18.74 9.45
CA PHE A 39 -2.17 18.72 9.90
C PHE A 39 -1.17 18.60 8.74
N GLY A 40 -1.68 18.39 7.51
CA GLY A 40 -0.85 18.18 6.32
C GLY A 40 -0.17 16.79 6.28
N GLY A 41 -0.70 15.80 7.01
CA GLY A 41 -0.20 14.42 7.07
C GLY A 41 -0.61 13.74 8.35
N VAL A 42 -0.35 12.43 8.44
CA VAL A 42 -0.74 11.60 9.58
C VAL A 42 -0.04 12.02 10.87
N VAL A 43 -0.81 12.15 11.95
CA VAL A 43 -0.33 12.39 13.32
C VAL A 43 -0.58 11.12 14.13
N PRO A 44 0.46 10.35 14.52
CA PRO A 44 0.32 9.01 15.08
C PRO A 44 -0.56 8.91 16.32
N GLU A 45 -0.45 9.87 17.25
CA GLU A 45 -1.27 9.86 18.46
C GLU A 45 -2.75 10.13 18.16
N VAL A 46 -3.03 11.02 17.22
CA VAL A 46 -4.40 11.33 16.79
C VAL A 46 -5.01 10.09 16.11
N ALA A 47 -4.24 9.43 15.24
CA ALA A 47 -4.67 8.21 14.59
C ALA A 47 -5.04 7.12 15.60
N SER A 48 -4.15 6.86 16.58
CA SER A 48 -4.38 5.85 17.62
C SER A 48 -5.67 6.08 18.40
N ARG A 49 -5.94 7.31 18.81
CA ARG A 49 -7.16 7.67 19.55
C ARG A 49 -8.41 7.44 18.70
N ARG A 50 -8.34 7.80 17.41
CA ARG A 50 -9.48 7.64 16.51
C ARG A 50 -9.81 6.17 16.27
N HIS A 51 -8.80 5.29 16.16
CA HIS A 51 -9.03 3.85 16.05
C HIS A 51 -9.81 3.30 17.24
N ILE A 52 -9.47 3.71 18.48
CA ILE A 52 -10.20 3.28 19.69
C ILE A 52 -11.69 3.67 19.63
N GLU A 53 -11.98 4.85 19.07
CA GLU A 53 -13.35 5.35 19.00
C GLU A 53 -14.22 4.63 17.95
N THR A 54 -13.60 3.99 16.96
CA THR A 54 -14.34 3.53 15.76
C THR A 54 -14.27 2.02 15.53
N ILE A 55 -13.31 1.30 16.10
CA ILE A 55 -13.03 -0.08 15.73
C ILE A 55 -14.20 -1.03 15.97
N ASP A 56 -14.92 -0.87 17.10
CA ASP A 56 -16.06 -1.73 17.42
C ASP A 56 -17.19 -1.54 16.41
N ALA A 57 -17.54 -0.29 16.11
CA ALA A 57 -18.58 0.03 15.14
C ALA A 57 -18.24 -0.47 13.73
N VAL A 58 -16.97 -0.36 13.33
CA VAL A 58 -16.49 -0.84 12.02
C VAL A 58 -16.56 -2.36 11.92
N ILE A 59 -16.26 -3.09 13.00
CA ILE A 59 -16.39 -4.56 13.05
C ILE A 59 -17.86 -4.97 12.98
N ASP A 60 -18.73 -4.33 13.77
CA ASP A 60 -20.16 -4.64 13.77
C ASP A 60 -20.78 -4.40 12.40
N GLU A 61 -20.48 -3.27 11.75
CA GLU A 61 -20.93 -2.95 10.40
C GLU A 61 -20.43 -3.96 9.37
N ALA A 62 -19.18 -4.42 9.49
CA ALA A 62 -18.61 -5.42 8.59
C ALA A 62 -19.32 -6.78 8.70
N LEU A 63 -19.72 -7.20 9.89
CA LEU A 63 -20.51 -8.41 10.10
C LEU A 63 -21.94 -8.26 9.57
N GLU A 64 -22.56 -7.11 9.81
CA GLU A 64 -23.91 -6.79 9.33
C GLU A 64 -23.95 -6.79 7.80
N GLU A 65 -23.03 -6.07 7.12
CA GLU A 65 -22.94 -6.07 5.66
C GLU A 65 -22.71 -7.47 5.07
N ALA A 66 -21.88 -8.29 5.73
CA ALA A 66 -21.62 -9.67 5.33
C ALA A 66 -22.81 -10.61 5.61
N ASN A 67 -23.81 -10.15 6.37
CA ASN A 67 -24.94 -10.96 6.86
C ASN A 67 -24.46 -12.22 7.59
N VAL A 68 -23.46 -12.08 8.46
CA VAL A 68 -22.90 -13.15 9.33
C VAL A 68 -22.80 -12.65 10.78
N THR A 69 -22.66 -13.59 11.69
CA THR A 69 -22.41 -13.32 13.12
C THR A 69 -21.01 -13.75 13.52
N PHE A 70 -20.57 -13.42 14.72
CA PHE A 70 -19.29 -13.91 15.26
C PHE A 70 -19.21 -15.44 15.32
N ASP A 71 -20.32 -16.14 15.47
CA ASP A 71 -20.35 -17.61 15.49
C ASP A 71 -19.94 -18.22 14.15
N ASP A 72 -20.25 -17.52 13.05
CA ASP A 72 -19.96 -17.96 11.68
C ASP A 72 -18.49 -17.77 11.30
N ILE A 73 -17.76 -16.89 12.00
CA ILE A 73 -16.36 -16.58 11.73
C ILE A 73 -15.47 -17.76 12.11
N ASP A 74 -14.60 -18.19 11.22
CA ASP A 74 -13.67 -19.32 11.45
C ASP A 74 -12.33 -18.87 12.04
N ALA A 75 -11.86 -17.66 11.71
CA ALA A 75 -10.63 -17.08 12.26
C ALA A 75 -10.64 -15.55 12.19
N ILE A 76 -9.82 -14.94 13.06
CA ILE A 76 -9.61 -13.50 13.11
C ILE A 76 -8.20 -13.20 12.62
N ALA A 77 -8.09 -12.42 11.56
CA ALA A 77 -6.84 -11.96 10.99
C ALA A 77 -6.60 -10.49 11.33
N VAL A 78 -5.39 -10.13 11.73
CA VAL A 78 -5.08 -8.76 12.13
C VAL A 78 -3.70 -8.33 11.67
N THR A 79 -3.59 -7.10 11.21
CA THR A 79 -2.29 -6.49 10.95
C THR A 79 -1.55 -6.24 12.27
N TYR A 80 -0.36 -6.87 12.40
CA TYR A 80 0.48 -6.66 13.57
C TYR A 80 1.77 -5.86 13.29
N GLY A 81 2.01 -5.52 12.01
CA GLY A 81 3.13 -4.74 11.54
C GLY A 81 3.37 -4.87 10.03
N PRO A 82 4.20 -3.98 9.47
CA PRO A 82 4.66 -2.71 10.04
C PRO A 82 3.55 -1.66 10.11
N GLY A 83 3.80 -0.56 10.86
CA GLY A 83 2.85 0.54 10.98
C GLY A 83 3.07 1.41 12.22
N LEU A 84 2.12 2.29 12.50
CA LEU A 84 2.16 3.15 13.68
C LEU A 84 1.86 2.32 14.94
N VAL A 85 2.77 2.31 15.91
CA VAL A 85 2.68 1.43 17.08
C VAL A 85 1.36 1.56 17.84
N GLY A 86 0.89 2.77 18.10
CA GLY A 86 -0.36 2.99 18.82
C GLY A 86 -1.60 2.55 18.05
N ALA A 87 -1.59 2.75 16.74
CA ALA A 87 -2.64 2.32 15.82
C ALA A 87 -2.69 0.78 15.73
N LEU A 88 -1.55 0.12 15.48
CA LEU A 88 -1.43 -1.33 15.49
C LEU A 88 -1.90 -1.97 16.78
N LEU A 89 -1.55 -1.36 17.95
CA LEU A 89 -1.95 -1.88 19.27
C LEU A 89 -3.47 -1.93 19.44
N VAL A 90 -4.22 -1.00 18.85
CA VAL A 90 -5.68 -1.02 18.91
C VAL A 90 -6.21 -2.26 18.19
N GLY A 91 -5.84 -2.47 16.92
CA GLY A 91 -6.28 -3.63 16.15
C GLY A 91 -5.85 -4.96 16.78
N VAL A 92 -4.56 -5.07 17.17
CA VAL A 92 -4.02 -6.29 17.79
C VAL A 92 -4.74 -6.61 19.12
N SER A 93 -5.00 -5.61 19.97
CA SER A 93 -5.71 -5.83 21.23
C SER A 93 -7.16 -6.27 21.03
N THR A 94 -7.86 -5.63 20.10
CA THR A 94 -9.23 -5.97 19.73
C THR A 94 -9.30 -7.39 19.15
N ALA A 95 -8.43 -7.71 18.21
CA ALA A 95 -8.39 -9.05 17.60
C ALA A 95 -8.08 -10.16 18.63
N LYS A 96 -7.15 -9.90 19.56
CA LYS A 96 -6.85 -10.83 20.65
C LYS A 96 -8.06 -11.02 21.57
N ALA A 97 -8.75 -9.95 21.95
CA ALA A 97 -9.93 -10.03 22.79
C ALA A 97 -11.05 -10.85 22.12
N LEU A 98 -11.31 -10.60 20.84
CA LEU A 98 -12.29 -11.36 20.06
C LEU A 98 -11.89 -12.83 19.92
N ALA A 99 -10.64 -13.11 19.53
CA ALA A 99 -10.14 -14.47 19.38
C ALA A 99 -10.26 -15.29 20.68
N PHE A 100 -9.93 -14.65 21.80
CA PHE A 100 -10.06 -15.26 23.12
C PHE A 100 -11.52 -15.50 23.51
N ALA A 101 -12.38 -14.49 23.40
CA ALA A 101 -13.78 -14.58 23.79
C ALA A 101 -14.58 -15.59 22.95
N LEU A 102 -14.26 -15.68 21.65
CA LEU A 102 -14.94 -16.55 20.70
C LEU A 102 -14.27 -17.93 20.56
N ASN A 103 -13.13 -18.14 21.23
CA ASN A 103 -12.30 -19.34 21.08
C ASN A 103 -11.97 -19.65 19.61
N LYS A 104 -11.58 -18.62 18.83
CA LYS A 104 -11.23 -18.73 17.41
C LYS A 104 -9.73 -18.52 17.23
N PRO A 105 -9.11 -19.11 16.18
CA PRO A 105 -7.72 -18.86 15.83
C PRO A 105 -7.44 -17.37 15.53
N LEU A 106 -6.32 -16.87 16.02
CA LEU A 106 -5.77 -15.55 15.72
C LEU A 106 -4.67 -15.68 14.67
N VAL A 107 -4.82 -15.03 13.53
CA VAL A 107 -3.86 -15.07 12.42
C VAL A 107 -3.13 -13.72 12.31
N PRO A 108 -1.81 -13.68 12.60
CA PRO A 108 -1.03 -12.45 12.45
C PRO A 108 -0.74 -12.19 10.97
N VAL A 109 -1.00 -10.98 10.49
CA VAL A 109 -0.78 -10.61 9.09
C VAL A 109 0.23 -9.46 9.00
N HIS A 110 1.21 -9.63 8.12
CA HIS A 110 2.13 -8.57 7.75
C HIS A 110 1.43 -7.61 6.78
N HIS A 111 1.41 -6.31 7.09
CA HIS A 111 0.72 -5.28 6.31
C HIS A 111 1.07 -5.31 4.81
N ILE A 112 2.36 -5.38 4.48
CA ILE A 112 2.82 -5.42 3.08
C ILE A 112 2.38 -6.71 2.38
N LYS A 113 2.35 -7.85 3.09
CA LYS A 113 1.76 -9.09 2.56
C LYS A 113 0.28 -8.88 2.26
N GLY A 114 -0.46 -8.18 3.11
CA GLY A 114 -1.85 -7.80 2.84
C GLY A 114 -1.99 -7.10 1.49
N HIS A 115 -1.24 -6.04 1.24
CA HIS A 115 -1.29 -5.34 -0.06
C HIS A 115 -1.05 -6.26 -1.26
N ILE A 116 -0.11 -7.19 -1.17
CA ILE A 116 0.13 -8.18 -2.25
C ILE A 116 -1.11 -9.04 -2.44
N MET A 117 -1.71 -9.53 -1.33
CA MET A 117 -2.86 -10.43 -1.34
C MET A 117 -4.14 -9.78 -1.89
N ALA A 118 -4.26 -8.45 -1.87
CA ALA A 118 -5.37 -7.74 -2.52
C ALA A 118 -5.51 -8.08 -4.02
N ASN A 119 -4.40 -8.42 -4.69
CA ASN A 119 -4.43 -8.84 -6.09
C ASN A 119 -5.16 -10.17 -6.30
N PHE A 120 -5.11 -11.10 -5.34
CA PHE A 120 -5.84 -12.37 -5.45
C PHE A 120 -7.35 -12.22 -5.30
N VAL A 121 -7.78 -11.17 -4.58
CA VAL A 121 -9.19 -10.80 -4.47
C VAL A 121 -9.68 -10.14 -5.76
N ALA A 122 -8.88 -9.22 -6.30
CA ALA A 122 -9.20 -8.50 -7.52
C ALA A 122 -9.17 -9.40 -8.77
N HIS A 123 -8.30 -10.40 -8.78
CA HIS A 123 -8.06 -11.30 -9.91
C HIS A 123 -8.15 -12.75 -9.43
N LYS A 124 -9.37 -13.30 -9.48
CA LYS A 124 -9.66 -14.66 -8.94
C LYS A 124 -8.84 -15.77 -9.58
N ASP A 125 -8.37 -15.56 -10.82
CA ASP A 125 -7.55 -16.51 -11.58
C ASP A 125 -6.05 -16.26 -11.43
N LEU A 126 -5.65 -15.27 -10.61
CA LEU A 126 -4.24 -15.01 -10.37
C LEU A 126 -3.65 -16.12 -9.49
N GLU A 127 -2.56 -16.70 -9.97
CA GLU A 127 -1.80 -17.74 -9.28
C GLU A 127 -0.31 -17.34 -9.23
N PRO A 128 0.42 -17.65 -8.15
CA PRO A 128 1.86 -17.52 -8.14
C PRO A 128 2.52 -18.56 -9.08
N PRO A 129 3.79 -18.34 -9.55
CA PRO A 129 4.64 -17.24 -9.15
C PRO A 129 4.45 -15.97 -10.00
N PHE A 130 4.71 -14.80 -9.42
CA PHE A 130 4.75 -13.52 -10.12
C PHE A 130 5.62 -12.49 -9.38
N VAL A 131 5.93 -11.35 -10.03
CA VAL A 131 6.60 -10.22 -9.38
C VAL A 131 5.58 -9.17 -8.99
N CYS A 132 5.67 -8.62 -7.78
CA CYS A 132 4.80 -7.57 -7.30
C CYS A 132 5.58 -6.30 -6.95
N LEU A 133 5.17 -5.17 -7.52
CA LEU A 133 5.58 -3.85 -7.05
C LEU A 133 4.60 -3.41 -5.95
N VAL A 134 5.07 -3.31 -4.73
CA VAL A 134 4.33 -2.71 -3.62
C VAL A 134 4.83 -1.29 -3.43
N ALA A 135 4.00 -0.29 -3.72
CA ALA A 135 4.32 1.12 -3.56
C ALA A 135 3.21 1.85 -2.80
N SER A 136 3.52 2.36 -1.62
CA SER A 136 2.59 3.03 -0.72
C SER A 136 3.21 4.30 -0.11
N GLY A 137 2.52 4.92 0.83
CA GLY A 137 3.02 6.08 1.58
C GLY A 137 4.31 5.79 2.33
N GLY A 138 4.45 4.62 2.94
CA GLY A 138 5.60 4.25 3.78
C GLY A 138 6.53 3.22 3.16
N HIS A 139 6.16 2.56 2.08
CA HIS A 139 6.90 1.43 1.53
C HIS A 139 7.02 1.48 0.01
N SER A 140 8.17 1.07 -0.50
CA SER A 140 8.41 0.81 -1.93
C SER A 140 9.28 -0.43 -2.04
N HIS A 141 8.67 -1.56 -2.44
CA HIS A 141 9.32 -2.86 -2.53
C HIS A 141 9.02 -3.53 -3.88
N ILE A 142 9.99 -4.24 -4.42
CA ILE A 142 9.78 -5.25 -5.45
C ILE A 142 9.87 -6.60 -4.77
N VAL A 143 8.83 -7.41 -4.91
CA VAL A 143 8.70 -8.69 -4.23
C VAL A 143 8.47 -9.80 -5.25
N SER A 144 9.28 -10.86 -5.20
CA SER A 144 8.97 -12.13 -5.87
C SER A 144 7.98 -12.89 -5.01
N VAL A 145 6.83 -13.18 -5.56
CA VAL A 145 5.77 -14.00 -4.93
C VAL A 145 5.90 -15.41 -5.48
N GLU A 146 6.55 -16.28 -4.73
CA GLU A 146 6.84 -17.67 -5.13
C GLU A 146 5.61 -18.57 -4.94
N ASP A 147 4.93 -18.37 -3.80
CA ASP A 147 3.64 -18.96 -3.48
C ASP A 147 2.84 -18.01 -2.56
N TYR A 148 1.74 -18.48 -1.97
CA TYR A 148 0.88 -17.64 -1.11
C TYR A 148 1.52 -17.24 0.23
N THR A 149 2.66 -17.84 0.59
CA THR A 149 3.32 -17.65 1.88
C THR A 149 4.78 -17.26 1.76
N HIS A 150 5.45 -17.66 0.68
CA HIS A 150 6.86 -17.35 0.44
C HIS A 150 7.02 -16.13 -0.46
N LEU A 151 7.55 -15.08 0.14
CA LEU A 151 7.78 -13.77 -0.45
C LEU A 151 9.26 -13.42 -0.34
N GLU A 152 9.90 -13.02 -1.43
CA GLU A 152 11.31 -12.60 -1.47
C GLU A 152 11.41 -11.14 -1.90
N ILE A 153 12.03 -10.29 -1.08
CA ILE A 153 12.32 -8.91 -1.46
C ILE A 153 13.47 -8.89 -2.46
N MET A 154 13.22 -8.44 -3.67
CA MET A 154 14.22 -8.25 -4.73
C MET A 154 14.82 -6.83 -4.74
N GLY A 155 14.04 -5.84 -4.32
CA GLY A 155 14.44 -4.44 -4.22
C GLY A 155 13.54 -3.67 -3.26
N ARG A 156 14.09 -2.62 -2.65
CA ARG A 156 13.35 -1.74 -1.72
C ARG A 156 13.90 -0.33 -1.74
N THR A 157 13.10 0.61 -1.26
CA THR A 157 13.63 1.97 -1.07
C THR A 157 14.68 2.00 0.02
N ARG A 158 15.71 2.81 -0.18
CA ARG A 158 16.79 3.06 0.78
C ARG A 158 16.61 4.38 1.55
N ASP A 159 15.62 5.15 1.17
CA ASP A 159 15.28 6.44 1.78
C ASP A 159 13.75 6.66 1.77
N ASP A 160 13.26 7.77 1.23
CA ASP A 160 11.83 8.04 1.14
C ASP A 160 11.11 6.95 0.31
N ALA A 161 9.89 6.59 0.73
CA ALA A 161 9.01 5.81 -0.14
C ALA A 161 8.46 6.69 -1.28
N ALA A 162 8.02 6.05 -2.37
CA ALA A 162 7.45 6.77 -3.52
C ALA A 162 6.25 7.64 -3.10
N GLY A 163 5.30 7.11 -2.33
CA GLY A 163 4.14 7.85 -1.86
C GLY A 163 4.51 9.01 -0.96
N GLU A 164 5.48 8.85 -0.06
CA GLU A 164 6.03 9.93 0.76
C GLU A 164 6.63 11.05 -0.09
N ALA A 165 7.33 10.69 -1.17
CA ALA A 165 7.87 11.68 -2.11
C ALA A 165 6.75 12.45 -2.81
N PHE A 166 5.67 11.77 -3.24
CA PHE A 166 4.47 12.42 -3.79
C PHE A 166 3.83 13.39 -2.80
N ASP A 167 3.66 13.00 -1.53
CA ASP A 167 3.06 13.85 -0.49
C ASP A 167 3.92 15.09 -0.21
N LYS A 168 5.24 14.93 -0.13
CA LYS A 168 6.19 16.02 0.08
C LYS A 168 6.18 17.03 -1.07
N ILE A 169 6.17 16.55 -2.32
CA ILE A 169 6.12 17.44 -3.50
C ILE A 169 4.75 18.11 -3.64
N ALA A 170 3.65 17.41 -3.38
CA ALA A 170 2.34 18.03 -3.34
C ALA A 170 2.25 19.18 -2.34
N ARG A 171 2.85 18.99 -1.15
CA ARG A 171 2.93 20.04 -0.12
C ARG A 171 3.72 21.25 -0.61
N VAL A 172 4.89 21.04 -1.24
CA VAL A 172 5.73 22.10 -1.79
C VAL A 172 5.00 22.88 -2.89
N LEU A 173 4.22 22.19 -3.73
CA LEU A 173 3.40 22.82 -4.77
C LEU A 173 2.12 23.49 -4.22
N GLY A 174 1.85 23.35 -2.91
CA GLY A 174 0.65 23.91 -2.28
C GLY A 174 -0.65 23.20 -2.63
N LEU A 175 -0.60 21.89 -2.99
CA LEU A 175 -1.76 21.11 -3.41
C LEU A 175 -2.53 20.51 -2.24
N GLY A 176 -1.85 20.15 -1.13
CA GLY A 176 -2.46 19.55 0.05
C GLY A 176 -2.15 18.07 0.23
N TYR A 177 -3.03 17.36 0.98
CA TYR A 177 -2.90 15.94 1.36
C TYR A 177 -4.23 15.18 1.10
N PRO A 178 -4.20 13.92 0.65
CA PRO A 178 -3.02 13.12 0.23
C PRO A 178 -2.46 13.60 -1.12
N GLY A 179 -1.12 13.60 -1.24
CA GLY A 179 -0.42 14.21 -2.37
C GLY A 179 -0.48 13.42 -3.67
N GLY A 180 -0.43 12.08 -3.59
CA GLY A 180 -0.40 11.20 -4.76
C GLY A 180 -1.52 11.49 -5.76
N PRO A 181 -2.81 11.43 -5.37
CA PRO A 181 -3.94 11.73 -6.27
C PRO A 181 -3.94 13.16 -6.81
N LEU A 182 -3.46 14.13 -6.02
CA LEU A 182 -3.42 15.53 -6.41
C LEU A 182 -2.34 15.79 -7.47
N ILE A 183 -1.16 15.19 -7.31
CA ILE A 183 -0.09 15.22 -8.31
C ILE A 183 -0.55 14.51 -9.58
N ASP A 184 -1.13 13.31 -9.49
CA ASP A 184 -1.60 12.56 -10.66
C ASP A 184 -2.65 13.32 -11.46
N LYS A 185 -3.56 14.01 -10.78
CA LYS A 185 -4.56 14.86 -11.43
C LYS A 185 -3.92 16.05 -12.13
N LEU A 186 -3.05 16.79 -11.44
CA LEU A 186 -2.41 18.00 -11.98
C LEU A 186 -1.45 17.68 -13.13
N ALA A 187 -0.72 16.56 -13.04
CA ALA A 187 0.23 16.11 -14.05
C ALA A 187 -0.39 15.87 -15.44
N LYS A 188 -1.70 15.56 -15.50
CA LYS A 188 -2.42 15.39 -16.77
C LYS A 188 -2.52 16.67 -17.60
N GLU A 189 -2.38 17.83 -16.97
CA GLU A 189 -2.42 19.14 -17.61
C GLU A 189 -1.02 19.66 -17.98
N GLY A 190 0.04 18.94 -17.58
CA GLY A 190 1.43 19.34 -17.74
C GLY A 190 2.21 18.54 -18.78
N ASN A 191 3.39 19.06 -19.10
CA ASN A 191 4.36 18.40 -19.98
C ASN A 191 5.35 17.57 -19.13
N PRO A 192 5.38 16.22 -19.23
CA PRO A 192 6.29 15.37 -18.46
C PRO A 192 7.78 15.53 -18.85
N LYS A 193 8.07 16.25 -19.95
CA LYS A 193 9.43 16.53 -20.42
C LYS A 193 9.83 18.01 -20.25
N ALA A 194 9.04 18.79 -19.50
CA ALA A 194 9.36 20.21 -19.25
C ALA A 194 10.63 20.38 -18.41
N VAL A 195 10.84 19.48 -17.44
CA VAL A 195 12.04 19.49 -16.58
C VAL A 195 12.60 18.07 -16.51
N ASP A 196 13.91 17.94 -16.73
CA ASP A 196 14.60 16.64 -16.63
C ASP A 196 15.05 16.42 -15.18
N PHE A 197 14.16 15.86 -14.35
CA PHE A 197 14.49 15.45 -12.98
C PHE A 197 15.26 14.12 -12.97
N PRO A 198 16.16 13.93 -11.99
CA PRO A 198 17.01 12.75 -11.95
C PRO A 198 16.22 11.46 -11.71
N ARG A 199 16.64 10.41 -12.43
CA ARG A 199 16.21 9.03 -12.24
C ARG A 199 17.37 8.28 -11.61
N VAL A 200 17.29 8.17 -10.28
CA VAL A 200 18.42 7.63 -9.50
C VAL A 200 18.45 6.11 -9.61
N ARG A 201 19.56 5.58 -10.10
CA ARG A 201 19.91 4.17 -9.99
C ARG A 201 21.12 4.04 -9.08
N MET A 202 20.99 3.28 -7.97
CA MET A 202 22.03 3.22 -6.95
C MET A 202 23.27 2.50 -7.42
N ASP A 203 23.11 1.28 -7.94
CA ASP A 203 24.16 0.46 -8.54
C ASP A 203 23.66 -0.21 -9.82
N LYS A 204 24.60 -0.64 -10.68
CA LYS A 204 24.30 -1.20 -12.01
C LYS A 204 23.35 -2.41 -11.98
N ASN A 205 23.37 -3.17 -10.87
CA ASN A 205 22.59 -4.41 -10.71
C ASN A 205 21.60 -4.32 -9.54
N SER A 206 21.44 -3.14 -8.92
CA SER A 206 20.51 -2.96 -7.82
C SER A 206 19.11 -2.67 -8.34
N LEU A 207 18.13 -3.36 -7.76
CA LEU A 207 16.71 -3.08 -7.94
C LEU A 207 16.17 -2.16 -6.84
N ASP A 208 17.03 -1.68 -5.95
CA ASP A 208 16.65 -0.75 -4.89
C ASP A 208 16.28 0.64 -5.44
N PHE A 209 15.42 1.30 -4.73
CA PHE A 209 14.95 2.65 -5.05
C PHE A 209 15.60 3.72 -4.18
N SER A 210 15.66 4.95 -4.69
CA SER A 210 15.91 6.18 -3.95
C SER A 210 15.07 7.31 -4.51
N PHE A 211 14.25 7.93 -3.68
CA PHE A 211 13.38 9.03 -4.08
C PHE A 211 13.74 10.36 -3.42
N SER A 212 14.64 10.37 -2.42
CA SER A 212 15.15 11.59 -1.78
C SER A 212 15.90 12.49 -2.77
N GLY A 213 16.60 11.89 -3.74
CA GLY A 213 17.32 12.63 -4.78
C GLY A 213 16.38 13.43 -5.68
N VAL A 214 15.36 12.80 -6.24
CA VAL A 214 14.38 13.48 -7.12
C VAL A 214 13.59 14.53 -6.34
N LYS A 215 13.17 14.24 -5.11
CA LYS A 215 12.50 15.20 -4.21
C LYS A 215 13.36 16.47 -4.03
N THR A 216 14.62 16.29 -3.67
CA THR A 216 15.55 17.41 -3.43
C THR A 216 15.78 18.21 -4.71
N ALA A 217 15.88 17.54 -5.87
CA ALA A 217 16.03 18.20 -7.16
C ALA A 217 14.81 19.10 -7.49
N VAL A 218 13.59 18.63 -7.24
CA VAL A 218 12.37 19.44 -7.43
C VAL A 218 12.38 20.67 -6.51
N ILE A 219 12.67 20.48 -5.22
CA ILE A 219 12.70 21.58 -4.24
C ILE A 219 13.74 22.64 -4.63
N ASN A 220 14.95 22.21 -4.98
CA ASN A 220 16.02 23.11 -5.40
C ASN A 220 15.68 23.85 -6.71
N TYR A 221 15.05 23.16 -7.65
CA TYR A 221 14.59 23.76 -8.90
C TYR A 221 13.57 24.89 -8.65
N LEU A 222 12.57 24.63 -7.81
CA LEU A 222 11.55 25.62 -7.44
C LEU A 222 12.17 26.83 -6.70
N HIS A 223 13.04 26.60 -5.72
CA HIS A 223 13.75 27.68 -5.01
C HIS A 223 14.57 28.55 -5.96
N LYS A 224 15.24 27.94 -6.95
CA LYS A 224 16.00 28.70 -7.96
C LYS A 224 15.10 29.60 -8.79
N LEU A 225 13.95 29.12 -9.24
CA LEU A 225 12.98 29.93 -9.99
C LEU A 225 12.45 31.10 -9.14
N GLU A 226 12.06 30.81 -7.88
CA GLU A 226 11.60 31.84 -6.95
C GLU A 226 12.66 32.93 -6.69
N GLN A 227 13.91 32.53 -6.49
CA GLN A 227 15.03 33.50 -6.29
C GLN A 227 15.27 34.37 -7.54
N ASN A 228 15.07 33.81 -8.73
CA ASN A 228 15.23 34.55 -9.98
C ASN A 228 13.98 35.38 -10.33
N GLY A 229 12.88 35.26 -9.60
CA GLY A 229 11.60 35.89 -9.94
C GLY A 229 10.94 35.27 -11.21
N GLU A 230 11.28 34.04 -11.54
CA GLU A 230 10.76 33.32 -12.68
C GLU A 230 9.43 32.64 -12.34
N GLU A 231 8.43 32.80 -13.19
CA GLU A 231 7.17 32.05 -13.09
C GLU A 231 7.35 30.62 -13.58
N TYR A 232 6.59 29.68 -13.01
CA TYR A 232 6.60 28.31 -13.44
C TYR A 232 5.21 27.69 -13.49
N ASN A 233 5.00 26.72 -14.38
CA ASN A 233 3.77 25.96 -14.44
C ASN A 233 3.84 24.78 -13.47
N LYS A 234 2.98 24.78 -12.45
CA LYS A 234 2.91 23.69 -11.46
C LYS A 234 2.55 22.34 -12.09
N ALA A 235 1.75 22.34 -13.16
CA ALA A 235 1.39 21.13 -13.86
C ALA A 235 2.60 20.47 -14.57
N ASP A 236 3.49 21.28 -15.15
CA ASP A 236 4.73 20.79 -15.76
C ASP A 236 5.68 20.18 -14.72
N ILE A 237 5.79 20.82 -13.54
CA ILE A 237 6.59 20.27 -12.44
C ILE A 237 6.01 18.96 -11.93
N ALA A 238 4.69 18.89 -11.73
CA ALA A 238 4.00 17.68 -11.29
C ALA A 238 4.17 16.54 -12.31
N ALA A 239 4.00 16.84 -13.61
CA ALA A 239 4.14 15.87 -14.68
C ALA A 239 5.57 15.34 -14.80
N SER A 240 6.58 16.24 -14.77
CA SER A 240 7.99 15.86 -14.85
C SER A 240 8.46 15.06 -13.65
N PHE A 241 8.01 15.42 -12.44
CA PHE A 241 8.29 14.68 -11.21
C PHE A 241 7.66 13.28 -11.26
N GLN A 242 6.38 13.19 -11.61
CA GLN A 242 5.65 11.91 -11.73
C GLN A 242 6.31 11.01 -12.78
N ASP A 243 6.72 11.58 -13.94
CA ASP A 243 7.40 10.84 -14.99
C ASP A 243 8.73 10.25 -14.48
N ALA A 244 9.53 11.02 -13.75
CA ALA A 244 10.80 10.55 -13.19
C ALA A 244 10.62 9.41 -12.18
N VAL A 245 9.64 9.53 -11.24
CA VAL A 245 9.36 8.49 -10.24
C VAL A 245 8.83 7.22 -10.91
N THR A 246 7.87 7.36 -11.84
CA THR A 246 7.26 6.20 -12.50
C THR A 246 8.23 5.50 -13.45
N ASP A 247 9.19 6.21 -14.08
CA ASP A 247 10.26 5.59 -14.88
C ASP A 247 11.07 4.61 -14.02
N VAL A 248 11.55 5.05 -12.85
CA VAL A 248 12.37 4.21 -11.95
C VAL A 248 11.57 3.02 -11.42
N LEU A 249 10.30 3.23 -11.01
CA LEU A 249 9.45 2.14 -10.55
C LEU A 249 9.22 1.08 -11.64
N CYS A 250 8.94 1.52 -12.87
CA CYS A 250 8.71 0.61 -14.00
C CYS A 250 9.98 -0.14 -14.40
N GLU A 251 11.10 0.57 -14.57
CA GLU A 251 12.35 -0.01 -15.03
C GLU A 251 12.81 -1.14 -14.10
N HIS A 252 12.90 -0.86 -12.79
CA HIS A 252 13.38 -1.85 -11.82
C HIS A 252 12.41 -3.03 -11.66
N THR A 253 11.09 -2.78 -11.72
CA THR A 253 10.10 -3.86 -11.60
C THR A 253 10.12 -4.79 -12.82
N ILE A 254 10.26 -4.23 -14.02
CA ILE A 254 10.36 -5.04 -15.25
C ILE A 254 11.66 -5.83 -15.25
N GLU A 255 12.78 -5.22 -14.85
CA GLU A 255 14.05 -5.93 -14.69
C GLU A 255 13.94 -7.10 -13.70
N ALA A 256 13.28 -6.90 -12.56
CA ALA A 256 13.00 -7.98 -11.61
C ALA A 256 12.17 -9.11 -12.23
N ALA A 257 11.14 -8.77 -13.00
CA ALA A 257 10.32 -9.75 -13.68
C ALA A 257 11.12 -10.54 -14.73
N GLU A 258 12.01 -9.88 -15.49
CA GLU A 258 12.93 -10.54 -16.42
C GLU A 258 13.90 -11.49 -15.68
N GLN A 259 14.49 -11.06 -14.56
CA GLN A 259 15.38 -11.90 -13.73
C GLN A 259 14.69 -13.17 -13.22
N LYS A 260 13.42 -13.06 -12.82
CA LYS A 260 12.61 -14.20 -12.35
C LYS A 260 11.88 -14.95 -13.48
N ASN A 261 12.06 -14.54 -14.76
CA ASN A 261 11.30 -15.05 -15.90
C ASN A 261 9.78 -15.00 -15.67
N SER A 262 9.31 -14.02 -14.90
CA SER A 262 7.90 -13.86 -14.57
C SER A 262 7.11 -13.39 -15.78
N LYS A 263 5.91 -13.96 -15.96
CA LYS A 263 4.96 -13.55 -17.01
C LYS A 263 3.91 -12.57 -16.50
N ILE A 264 3.92 -12.28 -15.22
CA ILE A 264 2.96 -11.41 -14.57
C ILE A 264 3.69 -10.43 -13.65
N ILE A 265 3.34 -9.16 -13.76
CA ILE A 265 3.66 -8.12 -12.77
C ILE A 265 2.34 -7.71 -12.11
N ALA A 266 2.29 -7.76 -10.78
CA ALA A 266 1.21 -7.21 -9.98
C ALA A 266 1.62 -5.85 -9.40
N LEU A 267 0.68 -4.89 -9.33
CA LEU A 267 0.87 -3.63 -8.60
C LEU A 267 0.05 -3.65 -7.32
N ALA A 268 0.59 -3.11 -6.24
CA ALA A 268 -0.05 -3.07 -4.93
C ALA A 268 0.33 -1.80 -4.15
N GLY A 269 -0.49 -1.44 -3.16
CA GLY A 269 -0.31 -0.23 -2.36
C GLY A 269 -0.91 1.02 -3.01
N GLY A 270 -1.06 2.10 -2.25
CA GLY A 270 -1.76 3.31 -2.68
C GLY A 270 -1.21 3.96 -3.96
N VAL A 271 0.11 3.91 -4.19
CA VAL A 271 0.73 4.42 -5.43
C VAL A 271 0.37 3.59 -6.65
N ALA A 272 -0.03 2.32 -6.49
CA ALA A 272 -0.57 1.50 -7.58
C ALA A 272 -1.87 2.06 -8.20
N SER A 273 -2.53 3.03 -7.54
CA SER A 273 -3.68 3.75 -8.11
C SER A 273 -3.27 4.89 -9.05
N ASN A 274 -1.98 5.25 -9.12
CA ASN A 274 -1.48 6.31 -9.98
C ASN A 274 -1.66 5.95 -11.47
N SER A 275 -2.34 6.82 -12.23
CA SER A 275 -2.72 6.52 -13.61
C SER A 275 -1.51 6.42 -14.55
N ALA A 276 -0.51 7.29 -14.37
CA ALA A 276 0.70 7.26 -15.18
C ALA A 276 1.55 6.01 -14.91
N LEU A 277 1.63 5.56 -13.65
CA LEU A 277 2.31 4.30 -13.30
C LEU A 277 1.64 3.11 -14.00
N ARG A 278 0.31 3.00 -13.90
CA ARG A 278 -0.45 1.91 -14.54
C ARG A 278 -0.26 1.88 -16.04
N GLU A 279 -0.43 3.02 -16.69
CA GLU A 279 -0.28 3.14 -18.16
C GLU A 279 1.14 2.79 -18.60
N LYS A 280 2.15 3.41 -17.97
CA LYS A 280 3.56 3.19 -18.30
C LYS A 280 3.99 1.75 -18.05
N MET A 281 3.64 1.17 -16.90
CA MET A 281 3.96 -0.22 -16.58
C MET A 281 3.30 -1.19 -17.57
N THR A 282 2.02 -1.00 -17.87
CA THR A 282 1.29 -1.87 -18.80
C THR A 282 1.92 -1.82 -20.20
N LYS A 283 2.29 -0.62 -20.68
CA LYS A 283 2.94 -0.46 -21.99
C LYS A 283 4.30 -1.15 -22.03
N LEU A 284 5.20 -0.78 -21.10
CA LEU A 284 6.59 -1.28 -21.13
C LEU A 284 6.69 -2.79 -20.84
N ALA A 285 5.90 -3.30 -19.90
CA ALA A 285 5.83 -4.74 -19.62
C ALA A 285 5.21 -5.52 -20.79
N GLY A 286 4.19 -4.92 -21.46
CA GLY A 286 3.57 -5.51 -22.66
C GLY A 286 4.55 -5.67 -23.83
N GLU A 287 5.48 -4.73 -24.01
CA GLU A 287 6.56 -4.83 -25.01
C GLU A 287 7.50 -6.04 -24.76
N LYS A 288 7.55 -6.52 -23.50
CA LYS A 288 8.30 -7.71 -23.05
C LYS A 288 7.44 -8.98 -22.96
N GLY A 289 6.17 -8.91 -23.33
CA GLY A 289 5.23 -10.02 -23.22
C GLY A 289 4.84 -10.36 -21.76
N ILE A 290 4.94 -9.41 -20.86
CA ILE A 290 4.59 -9.53 -19.44
C ILE A 290 3.22 -8.89 -19.21
N LYS A 291 2.29 -9.64 -18.61
CA LYS A 291 0.95 -9.15 -18.23
C LYS A 291 1.03 -8.33 -16.95
N VAL A 292 0.37 -7.17 -16.94
CA VAL A 292 0.24 -6.36 -15.71
C VAL A 292 -1.15 -6.52 -15.13
N VAL A 293 -1.24 -6.72 -13.81
CA VAL A 293 -2.48 -6.78 -13.05
C VAL A 293 -2.42 -5.81 -11.86
N TYR A 294 -3.55 -5.24 -11.50
CA TYR A 294 -3.67 -4.35 -10.34
C TYR A 294 -5.11 -4.32 -9.83
N PRO A 295 -5.31 -4.12 -8.52
CA PRO A 295 -6.64 -4.02 -7.93
C PRO A 295 -7.33 -2.70 -8.31
N GLU A 296 -8.63 -2.65 -8.05
CA GLU A 296 -9.37 -1.39 -8.03
C GLU A 296 -8.82 -0.45 -6.94
N PRO A 297 -8.99 0.88 -7.10
CA PRO A 297 -8.40 1.86 -6.17
C PRO A 297 -8.70 1.60 -4.70
N ILE A 298 -9.92 1.15 -4.37
CA ILE A 298 -10.33 0.86 -2.99
C ILE A 298 -9.54 -0.28 -2.35
N LEU A 299 -9.05 -1.23 -3.14
CA LEU A 299 -8.21 -2.35 -2.69
C LEU A 299 -6.71 -2.04 -2.77
N CYS A 300 -6.32 -0.91 -3.35
CA CYS A 300 -4.93 -0.44 -3.37
C CYS A 300 -4.55 0.28 -2.07
N THR A 301 -5.50 1.01 -1.44
CA THR A 301 -5.29 1.67 -0.15
C THR A 301 -5.49 0.69 1.00
N ASP A 302 -5.22 1.13 2.23
CA ASP A 302 -5.36 0.30 3.42
C ASP A 302 -6.83 -0.12 3.59
N ASN A 303 -7.04 -1.43 3.70
CA ASN A 303 -8.36 -2.05 3.82
C ASN A 303 -8.24 -3.41 4.51
N ALA A 304 -9.34 -3.90 5.07
CA ALA A 304 -9.31 -5.17 5.79
C ALA A 304 -9.53 -6.42 4.90
N VAL A 305 -10.00 -6.24 3.67
CA VAL A 305 -10.12 -7.35 2.70
C VAL A 305 -8.75 -7.97 2.42
N MET A 306 -7.73 -7.15 2.25
CA MET A 306 -6.35 -7.59 2.02
C MET A 306 -5.82 -8.40 3.22
N ILE A 307 -6.23 -8.03 4.44
CA ILE A 307 -5.84 -8.71 5.68
C ILE A 307 -6.60 -10.02 5.84
N ALA A 308 -7.90 -10.05 5.57
CA ALA A 308 -8.69 -11.27 5.59
C ALA A 308 -8.20 -12.28 4.54
N CYS A 309 -7.88 -11.83 3.32
CA CYS A 309 -7.29 -12.68 2.28
C CYS A 309 -5.96 -13.28 2.72
N ALA A 310 -5.03 -12.46 3.22
CA ALA A 310 -3.75 -12.94 3.76
C ALA A 310 -3.95 -13.89 4.94
N GLY A 311 -4.92 -13.59 5.80
CA GLY A 311 -5.31 -14.40 6.94
C GLY A 311 -5.82 -15.79 6.54
N TYR A 312 -6.57 -15.90 5.45
CA TYR A 312 -7.03 -17.18 4.93
C TYR A 312 -5.85 -18.11 4.58
N TYR A 313 -4.86 -17.60 3.82
CA TYR A 313 -3.68 -18.40 3.49
C TYR A 313 -2.84 -18.70 4.74
N GLY A 314 -2.72 -17.75 5.68
CA GLY A 314 -2.08 -17.99 6.97
C GLY A 314 -2.79 -19.05 7.80
N TYR A 315 -4.12 -19.09 7.75
CA TYR A 315 -4.92 -20.15 8.40
C TYR A 315 -4.64 -21.53 7.83
N LEU A 316 -4.57 -21.64 6.49
CA LEU A 316 -4.28 -22.92 5.84
C LEU A 316 -2.90 -23.47 6.23
N GLU A 317 -1.92 -22.58 6.41
CA GLU A 317 -0.56 -22.91 6.90
C GLU A 317 -0.50 -23.11 8.42
N LYS A 318 -1.62 -22.96 9.14
CA LYS A 318 -1.69 -23.01 10.61
C LYS A 318 -0.77 -21.99 11.30
N ASN A 319 -0.53 -20.86 10.66
CA ASN A 319 0.23 -19.74 11.22
C ASN A 319 -0.64 -18.98 12.23
N PHE A 320 -0.80 -19.55 13.41
CA PHE A 320 -1.61 -18.99 14.48
C PHE A 320 -0.73 -18.33 15.53
N ALA A 321 -1.15 -17.16 15.99
CA ALA A 321 -0.56 -16.49 17.13
C ALA A 321 -1.26 -16.88 18.43
N ASP A 322 -0.52 -16.82 19.52
CA ASP A 322 -1.07 -16.89 20.86
C ASP A 322 -1.37 -15.49 21.42
N MET A 323 -1.82 -15.44 22.69
CA MET A 323 -2.15 -14.16 23.34
C MET A 323 -0.92 -13.28 23.66
N THR A 324 0.29 -13.72 23.36
CA THR A 324 1.51 -12.89 23.49
C THR A 324 1.77 -12.03 22.25
N LEU A 325 1.00 -12.21 21.15
CA LEU A 325 1.11 -11.38 19.95
C LEU A 325 1.14 -9.90 20.33
N ASN A 326 2.09 -9.18 19.75
CA ASN A 326 2.23 -7.74 19.96
C ASN A 326 2.46 -7.00 18.65
N ALA A 327 2.23 -5.69 18.66
CA ALA A 327 2.54 -4.83 17.52
C ALA A 327 4.05 -4.72 17.29
N ILE A 328 4.47 -4.83 16.04
CA ILE A 328 5.88 -4.67 15.61
C ILE A 328 5.94 -3.57 14.54
N PRO A 329 6.17 -2.30 14.94
CA PRO A 329 6.10 -1.14 14.03
C PRO A 329 7.05 -1.20 12.84
N SER A 330 8.23 -1.81 13.02
CA SER A 330 9.28 -1.95 11.99
C SER A 330 9.46 -3.41 11.55
N LEU A 331 8.35 -4.18 11.50
CA LEU A 331 8.37 -5.56 11.03
C LEU A 331 8.89 -5.60 9.58
N SER A 332 9.91 -6.40 9.34
CA SER A 332 10.41 -6.67 7.98
C SER A 332 9.70 -7.87 7.35
N LEU A 333 9.47 -7.77 6.05
CA LEU A 333 8.90 -8.82 5.23
C LEU A 333 9.89 -9.97 5.08
#